data_15d5fb329250799612fef2c3f91bc7c8
#
_entry.id   15d5fb329250799612fef2c3f91bc7c8
#
_cell.length_a   1.000
_cell.length_b   1.000
_cell.length_c   1.000
_cell.angle_alpha   90.00
_cell.angle_beta   90.00
_cell.angle_gamma   90.00
#
_symmetry.space_group_name_H-M   'P 1'
#
loop_
_entity.id
_entity.type
_entity.pdbx_description
1 polymer ?
#
loop_
_entity_poly.entity_id
_entity_poly.type
_entity_poly.pdbx_seq_one_letter_code
_entity_poly.pdbx_strand_id
1 'polypeptide(L)'
;MFFLLAICSCYAATAPGCCAILPKFGRFKKTIRRPAQCCYTNVSSVFSVLHESLQQVLSQRLGWNELRDVQERAYNAITRGGDVLVIAPTAGGKSEAALIPVMDDMLKNGRTGVTCLYLSPLKALINDQEERFSAFCVPTGLSVMKWHGDVPKGDRGWKDGEPPHFVMITPESLEVLLQEKKISADLRNLRYVIIDELHAFVESERGVHLKILLSRLDRIAKNPVQRIGLSATLGNPEEILCWLSDNRRKTELVTVPAPAKEKQFVFIVEEEEEKQIDALVRIVSGRKSLVFVNSRSEAEKIMKAGAGRIRNLHIHHSSLPTAQRKTAEDAFHSDEGACIICTSTLELGIDIGDLDVVVQVHPPNSVSSFLQRMGRSGRRGKSAFVAWILANPCELLCSCAVIECAIKKEVEDLYPPKKPYNVLIQQIFLTLFHATRTSRKKLARQLLTYPAFSSISPAVLDEIWSHLIAAGYLSLDGEMLMPGTEAERVFGRSNWKALYSVIS
;
A
#
# COMPACT_ATOMS: atom_id res chain seq x y z
N MET A 1 34.26 0.56 2.22
CA MET A 1 35.65 0.16 1.94
C MET A 1 36.05 -1.18 2.55
N PHE A 2 35.67 -1.55 3.77
CA PHE A 2 35.94 -2.90 4.33
C PHE A 2 35.12 -4.04 3.73
N PHE A 3 33.94 -3.79 3.20
CA PHE A 3 33.09 -4.80 2.53
C PHE A 3 33.62 -5.20 1.15
N LEU A 4 34.22 -4.27 0.41
CA LEU A 4 34.86 -4.52 -0.89
C LEU A 4 36.12 -5.40 -0.75
N LEU A 5 36.87 -5.29 0.34
CA LEU A 5 38.04 -6.12 0.59
C LEU A 5 37.71 -7.59 0.91
N ALA A 6 36.56 -7.87 1.52
CA ALA A 6 36.09 -9.24 1.76
C ALA A 6 35.65 -9.94 0.46
N ILE A 7 35.16 -9.20 -0.52
CA ILE A 7 34.72 -9.73 -1.83
C ILE A 7 35.94 -10.07 -2.69
N CYS A 8 37.02 -9.29 -2.65
CA CYS A 8 38.25 -9.60 -3.39
C CYS A 8 38.97 -10.86 -2.90
N SER A 9 38.81 -11.26 -1.64
CA SER A 9 39.39 -12.48 -1.10
C SER A 9 38.70 -13.76 -1.59
N CYS A 10 37.43 -13.69 -2.02
CA CYS A 10 36.69 -14.84 -2.55
C CYS A 10 37.01 -15.15 -4.03
N TYR A 11 37.55 -14.17 -4.76
CA TYR A 11 37.83 -14.34 -6.20
C TYR A 11 39.09 -15.14 -6.50
N ALA A 12 39.93 -15.42 -5.50
CA ALA A 12 41.22 -16.15 -5.69
C ALA A 12 41.10 -17.69 -5.55
N ALA A 13 39.93 -18.24 -5.32
CA ALA A 13 39.73 -19.67 -5.06
C ALA A 13 38.64 -20.30 -5.94
N THR A 14 38.75 -20.16 -7.27
CA THR A 14 37.92 -20.94 -8.19
C THR A 14 38.72 -22.09 -8.75
N ALA A 15 38.76 -23.21 -8.04
CA ALA A 15 38.97 -24.54 -8.60
C ALA A 15 37.64 -25.29 -8.59
N PRO A 16 37.31 -26.07 -9.63
CA PRO A 16 36.03 -26.76 -9.71
C PRO A 16 35.98 -27.88 -8.69
N GLY A 17 35.06 -27.76 -7.71
CA GLY A 17 34.79 -28.84 -6.77
C GLY A 17 34.69 -28.49 -5.29
N CYS A 18 34.77 -27.24 -4.86
CA CYS A 18 34.63 -26.88 -3.44
C CYS A 18 33.26 -26.36 -3.11
N CYS A 19 32.47 -27.12 -2.34
CA CYS A 19 31.37 -26.61 -1.53
C CYS A 19 31.90 -25.46 -0.67
N ALA A 20 31.35 -24.25 -0.87
CA ALA A 20 31.74 -23.07 -0.11
C ALA A 20 31.46 -23.27 1.38
N ILE A 21 32.51 -23.35 2.17
CA ILE A 21 32.50 -23.31 3.63
C ILE A 21 32.13 -21.88 4.02
N LEU A 22 31.02 -21.74 4.70
CA LEU A 22 30.53 -20.49 5.27
C LEU A 22 31.58 -19.86 6.20
N PRO A 23 32.08 -18.64 5.95
CA PRO A 23 32.80 -17.93 6.99
C PRO A 23 31.83 -17.54 8.10
N LYS A 24 32.05 -18.00 9.31
CA LYS A 24 31.38 -17.52 10.51
C LYS A 24 31.75 -16.04 10.68
N PHE A 25 30.87 -15.15 10.33
CA PHE A 25 31.02 -13.73 10.63
C PHE A 25 30.96 -13.50 12.12
N GLY A 26 32.06 -12.97 12.66
CA GLY A 26 32.21 -12.62 14.06
C GLY A 26 31.16 -11.60 14.51
N ARG A 27 30.71 -11.76 15.75
CA ARG A 27 29.79 -10.84 16.42
C ARG A 27 30.42 -9.45 16.53
N PHE A 28 29.92 -8.51 15.75
CA PHE A 28 30.19 -7.08 15.98
C PHE A 28 29.29 -6.56 17.09
N LYS A 29 29.75 -6.53 18.31
CA LYS A 29 29.15 -5.73 19.38
C LYS A 29 29.61 -4.27 19.21
N LYS A 30 28.85 -3.47 18.49
CA LYS A 30 29.00 -2.02 18.58
C LYS A 30 28.11 -1.52 19.70
N THR A 31 28.71 -1.19 20.82
CA THR A 31 28.08 -0.53 21.98
C THR A 31 27.67 0.87 21.53
N ILE A 32 26.43 1.02 21.10
CA ILE A 32 25.81 2.33 20.83
C ILE A 32 25.52 2.93 22.21
N ARG A 33 26.26 3.98 22.58
CA ARG A 33 25.91 4.82 23.73
C ARG A 33 24.51 5.31 23.55
N ARG A 34 23.61 4.99 24.50
CA ARG A 34 22.23 5.53 24.56
C ARG A 34 22.34 7.06 24.55
N PRO A 35 21.59 7.77 23.68
CA PRO A 35 21.42 9.20 23.85
C PRO A 35 20.73 9.45 25.18
N ALA A 36 21.14 10.54 25.85
CA ALA A 36 20.63 10.96 27.14
C ALA A 36 19.11 10.88 27.20
N GLN A 37 18.59 10.27 28.24
CA GLN A 37 17.21 10.24 28.62
C GLN A 37 16.72 11.70 28.77
N CYS A 38 16.01 12.23 27.79
CA CYS A 38 15.22 13.44 27.99
C CYS A 38 14.21 13.15 29.11
N CYS A 39 14.22 13.97 30.12
CA CYS A 39 13.27 13.97 31.22
C CYS A 39 11.84 14.05 30.64
N TYR A 40 11.15 12.94 30.64
CA TYR A 40 9.71 12.93 30.41
C TYR A 40 9.05 13.47 31.67
N THR A 41 8.59 14.72 31.63
CA THR A 41 7.53 15.20 32.52
C THR A 41 6.34 14.27 32.39
N ASN A 42 5.71 13.93 33.52
CA ASN A 42 4.50 13.09 33.63
C ASN A 42 3.41 13.54 32.63
N VAL A 43 3.45 13.02 31.41
CA VAL A 43 2.33 13.06 30.48
C VAL A 43 1.50 11.84 30.80
N SER A 44 0.27 12.04 31.25
CA SER A 44 -0.71 10.94 31.42
C SER A 44 -0.69 10.12 30.10
N SER A 45 -0.52 8.80 30.22
CA SER A 45 -0.50 7.90 29.06
C SER A 45 -1.74 8.18 28.20
N VAL A 46 -1.57 8.27 26.89
CA VAL A 46 -2.69 8.46 25.94
C VAL A 46 -3.78 7.42 26.20
N PHE A 47 -3.42 6.21 26.62
CA PHE A 47 -4.35 5.14 26.96
C PHE A 47 -5.40 5.58 27.98
N SER A 48 -5.01 6.33 29.03
CA SER A 48 -5.91 6.79 30.10
C SER A 48 -6.92 7.86 29.67
N VAL A 49 -6.69 8.55 28.56
CA VAL A 49 -7.58 9.59 28.05
C VAL A 49 -8.50 9.11 26.93
N LEU A 50 -8.38 7.86 26.48
CA LEU A 50 -9.28 7.26 25.51
C LEU A 50 -10.70 7.11 26.08
N HIS A 51 -11.70 7.05 25.19
CA HIS A 51 -13.07 6.72 25.56
C HIS A 51 -13.16 5.36 26.29
N GLU A 52 -13.94 5.26 27.35
CA GLU A 52 -14.00 4.08 28.21
C GLU A 52 -14.26 2.76 27.44
N SER A 53 -15.22 2.76 26.52
CA SER A 53 -15.52 1.58 25.69
C SER A 53 -14.30 1.13 24.88
N LEU A 54 -13.49 2.08 24.38
CA LEU A 54 -12.27 1.76 23.63
C LEU A 54 -11.18 1.21 24.54
N GLN A 55 -11.00 1.77 25.74
CA GLN A 55 -10.08 1.23 26.74
C GLN A 55 -10.44 -0.22 27.11
N GLN A 56 -11.73 -0.51 27.31
CA GLN A 56 -12.21 -1.86 27.62
C GLN A 56 -11.91 -2.85 26.51
N VAL A 57 -12.13 -2.49 25.24
CA VAL A 57 -11.80 -3.35 24.10
C VAL A 57 -10.30 -3.61 24.02
N LEU A 58 -9.47 -2.58 24.15
CA LEU A 58 -8.02 -2.71 24.10
C LEU A 58 -7.50 -3.59 25.23
N SER A 59 -7.95 -3.38 26.47
CA SER A 59 -7.44 -4.13 27.64
C SER A 59 -8.00 -5.54 27.74
N GLN A 60 -9.34 -5.69 27.63
CA GLN A 60 -10.00 -6.97 27.94
C GLN A 60 -9.97 -7.95 26.76
N ARG A 61 -10.07 -7.45 25.51
CA ARG A 61 -10.10 -8.33 24.33
C ARG A 61 -8.74 -8.49 23.67
N LEU A 62 -7.91 -7.43 23.64
CA LEU A 62 -6.62 -7.45 22.96
C LEU A 62 -5.44 -7.55 23.92
N GLY A 63 -5.68 -7.43 25.24
CA GLY A 63 -4.65 -7.52 26.26
C GLY A 63 -3.66 -6.32 26.23
N TRP A 64 -4.08 -5.17 25.69
CA TRP A 64 -3.25 -3.97 25.61
C TRP A 64 -3.50 -3.07 26.80
N ASN A 65 -2.48 -2.83 27.60
CA ASN A 65 -2.54 -1.93 28.74
C ASN A 65 -1.84 -0.58 28.45
N GLU A 66 -1.16 -0.48 27.33
CA GLU A 66 -0.48 0.71 26.83
C GLU A 66 -0.48 0.75 25.30
N LEU A 67 -0.34 1.93 24.71
CA LEU A 67 -0.17 2.09 23.28
C LEU A 67 1.32 2.03 22.91
N ARG A 68 1.60 1.61 21.68
CA ARG A 68 2.96 1.67 21.13
C ARG A 68 3.35 3.13 20.85
N ASP A 69 4.62 3.45 20.83
CA ASP A 69 5.16 4.80 20.55
C ASP A 69 4.55 5.43 19.27
N VAL A 70 4.42 4.65 18.18
CA VAL A 70 3.77 5.12 16.96
C VAL A 70 2.30 5.48 17.15
N GLN A 71 1.59 4.73 17.98
CA GLN A 71 0.15 4.94 18.24
C GLN A 71 -0.07 6.18 19.12
N GLU A 72 0.76 6.38 20.14
CA GLU A 72 0.71 7.59 20.98
C GLU A 72 1.05 8.85 20.19
N ARG A 73 2.11 8.82 19.39
CA ARG A 73 2.48 9.97 18.55
C ARG A 73 1.43 10.26 17.51
N ALA A 74 0.89 9.24 16.83
CA ALA A 74 -0.17 9.41 15.85
C ALA A 74 -1.46 9.92 16.49
N TYR A 75 -1.84 9.44 17.68
CA TYR A 75 -2.98 9.93 18.41
C TYR A 75 -2.84 11.44 18.67
N ASN A 76 -1.70 11.87 19.21
CA ASN A 76 -1.44 13.28 19.48
C ASN A 76 -1.45 14.16 18.22
N ALA A 77 -0.90 13.65 17.10
CA ALA A 77 -0.87 14.37 15.84
C ALA A 77 -2.28 14.48 15.22
N ILE A 78 -3.03 13.37 15.16
CA ILE A 78 -4.35 13.32 14.52
C ILE A 78 -5.37 14.15 15.30
N THR A 79 -5.35 14.11 16.64
CA THR A 79 -6.27 14.89 17.48
C THR A 79 -6.06 16.39 17.40
N ARG A 80 -4.89 16.87 16.96
CA ARG A 80 -4.65 18.30 16.65
C ARG A 80 -5.37 18.79 15.39
N GLY A 81 -5.90 17.87 14.58
CA GLY A 81 -6.76 18.18 13.44
C GLY A 81 -6.07 18.58 12.14
N GLY A 82 -4.73 18.51 12.04
CA GLY A 82 -3.97 18.67 10.81
C GLY A 82 -3.95 17.39 9.95
N ASP A 83 -3.49 17.48 8.70
CA ASP A 83 -3.21 16.29 7.90
C ASP A 83 -1.94 15.61 8.41
N VAL A 84 -1.95 14.27 8.48
CA VAL A 84 -0.88 13.50 9.13
C VAL A 84 -0.34 12.43 8.20
N LEU A 85 0.98 12.29 8.16
CA LEU A 85 1.64 11.15 7.54
C LEU A 85 2.34 10.32 8.61
N VAL A 86 1.93 9.06 8.76
CA VAL A 86 2.51 8.12 9.71
C VAL A 86 3.44 7.16 8.96
N ILE A 87 4.72 7.19 9.31
CA ILE A 87 5.75 6.31 8.75
C ILE A 87 6.23 5.37 9.83
N ALA A 88 6.00 4.09 9.62
CA ALA A 88 6.50 3.04 10.49
C ALA A 88 6.73 1.75 9.70
N PRO A 89 7.59 0.84 10.16
CA PRO A 89 7.86 -0.41 9.49
C PRO A 89 6.60 -1.28 9.38
N THR A 90 6.64 -2.27 8.49
CA THR A 90 5.59 -3.29 8.39
C THR A 90 5.42 -3.97 9.77
N ALA A 91 4.19 -4.27 10.16
CA ALA A 91 3.82 -4.77 11.49
C ALA A 91 4.12 -3.80 12.66
N GLY A 92 4.40 -2.54 12.38
CA GLY A 92 4.62 -1.49 13.40
C GLY A 92 3.35 -1.02 14.11
N GLY A 93 2.15 -1.43 13.68
CA GLY A 93 0.88 -0.98 14.25
C GLY A 93 0.37 0.33 13.61
N LYS A 94 0.69 0.58 12.34
CA LYS A 94 0.26 1.78 11.59
C LYS A 94 -1.26 1.91 11.48
N SER A 95 -1.94 0.80 11.14
CA SER A 95 -3.40 0.81 10.94
C SER A 95 -4.12 1.20 12.24
N GLU A 96 -3.70 0.62 13.36
CA GLU A 96 -4.23 0.96 14.68
C GLU A 96 -3.83 2.38 15.11
N ALA A 97 -2.65 2.87 14.70
CA ALA A 97 -2.21 4.23 14.99
C ALA A 97 -3.13 5.30 14.36
N ALA A 98 -3.77 4.99 13.22
CA ALA A 98 -4.78 5.84 12.62
C ALA A 98 -6.19 5.53 13.15
N LEU A 99 -6.51 4.25 13.39
CA LEU A 99 -7.84 3.80 13.80
C LEU A 99 -8.21 4.31 15.20
N ILE A 100 -7.32 4.16 16.18
CA ILE A 100 -7.58 4.49 17.59
C ILE A 100 -8.02 5.95 17.77
N PRO A 101 -7.30 7.00 17.30
CA PRO A 101 -7.72 8.38 17.47
C PRO A 101 -9.02 8.70 16.73
N VAL A 102 -9.28 8.09 15.57
CA VAL A 102 -10.51 8.28 14.81
C VAL A 102 -11.71 7.66 15.53
N MET A 103 -11.55 6.45 16.07
CA MET A 103 -12.60 5.82 16.91
C MET A 103 -12.88 6.63 18.18
N ASP A 104 -11.83 7.08 18.84
CA ASP A 104 -11.95 7.88 20.07
C ASP A 104 -12.75 9.17 19.83
N ASP A 105 -12.47 9.88 18.70
CA ASP A 105 -13.28 11.04 18.29
C ASP A 105 -14.73 10.67 18.00
N MET A 106 -14.98 9.55 17.33
CA MET A 106 -16.34 9.10 17.02
C MET A 106 -17.14 8.81 18.29
N LEU A 107 -16.54 8.11 19.24
CA LEU A 107 -17.18 7.73 20.50
C LEU A 107 -17.42 8.94 21.40
N LYS A 108 -16.41 9.79 21.59
CA LYS A 108 -16.52 11.00 22.42
C LYS A 108 -17.53 12.01 21.91
N ASN A 109 -17.68 12.12 20.59
CA ASN A 109 -18.56 13.10 19.95
C ASN A 109 -19.87 12.51 19.43
N GLY A 110 -20.18 11.23 19.70
CA GLY A 110 -21.44 10.58 19.28
C GLY A 110 -21.69 10.70 17.78
N ARG A 111 -20.64 10.48 16.95
CA ARG A 111 -20.76 10.65 15.50
C ARG A 111 -21.53 9.49 14.89
N THR A 112 -22.36 9.81 13.92
CA THR A 112 -23.21 8.84 13.20
C THR A 112 -23.00 8.95 11.68
N GLY A 113 -23.29 7.88 10.96
CA GLY A 113 -23.14 7.80 9.52
C GLY A 113 -21.69 7.71 9.08
N VAL A 114 -21.42 7.84 7.78
CA VAL A 114 -20.08 7.66 7.21
C VAL A 114 -19.17 8.81 7.70
N THR A 115 -18.35 8.49 8.69
CA THR A 115 -17.43 9.44 9.31
C THR A 115 -16.00 9.26 8.81
N CYS A 116 -15.62 8.03 8.43
CA CYS A 116 -14.28 7.71 7.94
C CYS A 116 -14.30 6.83 6.68
N LEU A 117 -13.52 7.22 5.68
CA LEU A 117 -13.15 6.33 4.57
C LEU A 117 -11.75 5.78 4.82
N TYR A 118 -11.59 4.48 4.65
CA TYR A 118 -10.30 3.78 4.65
C TYR A 118 -9.98 3.34 3.23
N LEU A 119 -9.02 4.01 2.61
CA LEU A 119 -8.59 3.76 1.24
C LEU A 119 -7.37 2.85 1.23
N SER A 120 -7.47 1.75 0.49
CA SER A 120 -6.37 0.80 0.33
C SER A 120 -6.09 0.52 -1.15
N PRO A 121 -4.82 0.26 -1.54
CA PRO A 121 -4.46 0.00 -2.93
C PRO A 121 -4.97 -1.36 -3.43
N LEU A 122 -5.23 -2.31 -2.55
CA LEU A 122 -5.60 -3.68 -2.91
C LEU A 122 -6.85 -4.15 -2.17
N LYS A 123 -7.72 -4.88 -2.87
CA LYS A 123 -8.92 -5.51 -2.31
C LYS A 123 -8.58 -6.55 -1.23
N ALA A 124 -7.50 -7.30 -1.42
CA ALA A 124 -7.03 -8.29 -0.46
C ALA A 124 -6.69 -7.63 0.89
N LEU A 125 -6.03 -6.46 0.87
CA LEU A 125 -5.77 -5.68 2.08
C LEU A 125 -7.04 -5.21 2.78
N ILE A 126 -8.07 -4.84 2.02
CA ILE A 126 -9.37 -4.45 2.58
C ILE A 126 -10.00 -5.62 3.34
N ASN A 127 -9.97 -6.82 2.76
CA ASN A 127 -10.54 -8.02 3.39
C ASN A 127 -9.82 -8.37 4.71
N ASP A 128 -8.49 -8.33 4.71
CA ASP A 128 -7.68 -8.59 5.90
C ASP A 128 -7.88 -7.52 6.99
N GLN A 129 -7.90 -6.25 6.60
CA GLN A 129 -8.08 -5.16 7.55
C GLN A 129 -9.52 -5.07 8.09
N GLU A 130 -10.54 -5.50 7.34
CA GLU A 130 -11.92 -5.45 7.78
C GLU A 130 -12.16 -6.31 9.03
N GLU A 131 -11.60 -7.52 9.09
CA GLU A 131 -11.68 -8.38 10.28
C GLU A 131 -11.03 -7.69 11.49
N ARG A 132 -9.86 -7.09 11.28
CA ARG A 132 -9.14 -6.36 12.33
C ARG A 132 -9.92 -5.14 12.81
N PHE A 133 -10.43 -4.30 11.90
CA PHE A 133 -11.23 -3.13 12.25
C PHE A 133 -12.51 -3.54 12.98
N SER A 134 -13.18 -4.60 12.53
CA SER A 134 -14.39 -5.12 13.16
C SER A 134 -14.13 -5.57 14.60
N ALA A 135 -12.97 -6.17 14.88
CA ALA A 135 -12.60 -6.57 16.24
C ALA A 135 -12.50 -5.38 17.22
N PHE A 136 -12.14 -4.19 16.72
CA PHE A 136 -12.13 -2.96 17.53
C PHE A 136 -13.50 -2.27 17.55
N CYS A 137 -14.14 -2.15 16.38
CA CYS A 137 -15.31 -1.30 16.19
C CYS A 137 -16.60 -1.93 16.73
N VAL A 138 -16.89 -3.18 16.42
CA VAL A 138 -18.15 -3.84 16.78
C VAL A 138 -18.41 -3.82 18.29
N PRO A 139 -17.44 -4.13 19.17
CA PRO A 139 -17.68 -4.09 20.62
C PRO A 139 -17.90 -2.68 21.17
N THR A 140 -17.50 -1.62 20.43
CA THR A 140 -17.74 -0.23 20.82
C THR A 140 -19.04 0.36 20.24
N GLY A 141 -19.81 -0.44 19.48
CA GLY A 141 -21.02 0.02 18.80
C GLY A 141 -20.76 0.73 17.47
N LEU A 142 -19.51 0.78 17.00
CA LEU A 142 -19.16 1.31 15.68
C LEU A 142 -19.26 0.23 14.61
N SER A 143 -19.70 0.62 13.41
CA SER A 143 -19.88 -0.29 12.28
C SER A 143 -18.83 -0.07 11.19
N VAL A 144 -18.40 -1.17 10.58
CA VAL A 144 -17.43 -1.19 9.46
C VAL A 144 -18.08 -1.88 8.28
N MET A 145 -17.86 -1.37 7.09
CA MET A 145 -18.30 -1.98 5.84
C MET A 145 -17.20 -1.93 4.79
N LYS A 146 -16.97 -3.05 4.10
CA LYS A 146 -16.11 -3.10 2.91
C LYS A 146 -16.92 -2.87 1.63
N TRP A 147 -16.32 -2.09 0.73
CA TRP A 147 -16.91 -1.74 -0.55
C TRP A 147 -15.90 -1.91 -1.68
N HIS A 148 -15.97 -3.01 -2.41
CA HIS A 148 -15.15 -3.25 -3.61
C HIS A 148 -15.85 -4.17 -4.60
N GLY A 149 -15.27 -4.28 -5.81
CA GLY A 149 -15.90 -4.96 -6.94
C GLY A 149 -16.29 -6.42 -6.72
N ASP A 150 -15.63 -7.12 -5.79
CA ASP A 150 -15.88 -8.53 -5.50
C ASP A 150 -16.96 -8.75 -4.43
N VAL A 151 -17.41 -7.68 -3.76
CA VAL A 151 -18.56 -7.74 -2.85
C VAL A 151 -19.83 -7.85 -3.68
N PRO A 152 -20.78 -8.77 -3.37
CA PRO A 152 -22.06 -8.89 -4.09
C PRO A 152 -22.82 -7.56 -4.11
N LYS A 153 -23.53 -7.28 -5.21
CA LYS A 153 -24.28 -6.01 -5.35
C LYS A 153 -25.33 -5.80 -4.25
N GLY A 154 -25.90 -6.89 -3.73
CA GLY A 154 -26.84 -6.85 -2.60
C GLY A 154 -26.22 -6.38 -1.29
N ASP A 155 -24.95 -6.70 -1.09
CA ASP A 155 -24.19 -6.37 0.11
C ASP A 155 -23.40 -5.06 -0.02
N ARG A 156 -23.44 -4.44 -1.22
CA ARG A 156 -22.84 -3.14 -1.49
C ARG A 156 -23.84 -2.04 -1.19
N GLY A 157 -23.89 -1.64 0.02
CA GLY A 157 -24.67 -0.46 0.39
C GLY A 157 -25.61 -0.69 1.54
N TRP A 158 -25.79 0.37 2.26
CA TRP A 158 -26.71 0.50 3.36
C TRP A 158 -28.09 0.95 2.85
N LYS A 159 -28.69 0.20 1.88
CA LYS A 159 -29.91 0.64 1.18
C LYS A 159 -31.11 0.79 2.09
N ASP A 160 -31.18 -0.06 3.11
CA ASP A 160 -32.33 -0.16 4.02
C ASP A 160 -31.94 -0.02 5.50
N GLY A 161 -30.70 0.41 5.80
CA GLY A 161 -30.16 0.54 7.14
C GLY A 161 -29.43 1.86 7.37
N GLU A 162 -28.90 2.01 8.57
CA GLU A 162 -28.06 3.15 8.92
C GLU A 162 -26.71 3.09 8.20
N PRO A 163 -26.19 4.23 7.69
CA PRO A 163 -24.87 4.29 7.08
C PRO A 163 -23.78 3.85 8.08
N PRO A 164 -22.79 3.04 7.65
CA PRO A 164 -21.71 2.59 8.54
C PRO A 164 -20.80 3.75 8.94
N HIS A 165 -20.12 3.61 10.08
CA HIS A 165 -19.16 4.61 10.54
C HIS A 165 -17.89 4.61 9.70
N PHE A 166 -17.41 3.41 9.32
CA PHE A 166 -16.25 3.21 8.48
C PHE A 166 -16.63 2.53 7.16
N VAL A 167 -16.13 3.07 6.05
CA VAL A 167 -16.20 2.41 4.73
C VAL A 167 -14.79 2.14 4.23
N MET A 168 -14.47 0.87 4.01
CA MET A 168 -13.18 0.42 3.48
C MET A 168 -13.30 0.20 1.98
N ILE A 169 -12.48 0.90 1.19
CA ILE A 169 -12.73 1.02 -0.24
C ILE A 169 -11.43 1.21 -1.03
N THR A 170 -11.40 0.80 -2.31
CA THR A 170 -10.33 1.18 -3.25
C THR A 170 -10.67 2.49 -3.97
N PRO A 171 -9.68 3.23 -4.52
CA PRO A 171 -9.94 4.45 -5.29
C PRO A 171 -10.92 4.25 -6.44
N GLU A 172 -10.80 3.14 -7.18
CA GLU A 172 -11.66 2.81 -8.31
C GLU A 172 -13.11 2.58 -7.86
N SER A 173 -13.29 1.94 -6.71
CA SER A 173 -14.62 1.72 -6.12
C SER A 173 -15.22 3.00 -5.56
N LEU A 174 -14.39 3.90 -5.02
CA LEU A 174 -14.82 5.22 -4.56
C LEU A 174 -15.29 6.10 -5.73
N GLU A 175 -14.65 6.02 -6.91
CA GLU A 175 -15.13 6.70 -8.12
C GLU A 175 -16.56 6.29 -8.44
N VAL A 176 -16.85 4.98 -8.42
CA VAL A 176 -18.20 4.44 -8.66
C VAL A 176 -19.18 4.90 -7.57
N LEU A 177 -18.77 4.83 -6.30
CA LEU A 177 -19.60 5.24 -5.17
C LEU A 177 -20.01 6.71 -5.25
N LEU A 178 -19.09 7.59 -5.64
CA LEU A 178 -19.35 9.03 -5.76
C LEU A 178 -20.33 9.38 -6.92
N GLN A 179 -20.61 8.45 -7.82
CA GLN A 179 -21.61 8.63 -8.87
C GLN A 179 -23.03 8.34 -8.36
N GLU A 180 -23.19 7.60 -7.26
CA GLU A 180 -24.48 7.31 -6.65
C GLU A 180 -24.94 8.47 -5.76
N LYS A 181 -25.98 9.22 -6.22
CA LYS A 181 -26.45 10.45 -5.53
C LYS A 181 -26.87 10.23 -4.08
N LYS A 182 -27.53 9.09 -3.76
CA LYS A 182 -27.98 8.78 -2.38
C LYS A 182 -26.78 8.62 -1.46
N ILE A 183 -25.83 7.82 -1.85
CA ILE A 183 -24.63 7.49 -1.06
C ILE A 183 -23.70 8.72 -0.94
N SER A 184 -23.55 9.49 -2.01
CA SER A 184 -22.80 10.75 -1.98
C SER A 184 -23.36 11.74 -0.96
N ALA A 185 -24.69 11.72 -0.69
CA ALA A 185 -25.30 12.54 0.35
C ALA A 185 -24.90 12.09 1.77
N ASP A 186 -24.71 10.79 1.98
CA ASP A 186 -24.31 10.24 3.29
C ASP A 186 -22.86 10.59 3.65
N LEU A 187 -22.01 10.90 2.64
CA LEU A 187 -20.64 11.37 2.84
C LEU A 187 -20.54 12.82 3.34
N ARG A 188 -21.65 13.54 3.51
CA ARG A 188 -21.63 14.91 4.05
C ARG A 188 -21.08 15.01 5.47
N ASN A 189 -21.18 13.94 6.25
CA ASN A 189 -20.65 13.85 7.61
C ASN A 189 -19.21 13.34 7.68
N LEU A 190 -18.57 13.07 6.52
CA LEU A 190 -17.21 12.60 6.44
C LEU A 190 -16.24 13.58 7.14
N ARG A 191 -15.37 13.03 8.00
CA ARG A 191 -14.37 13.77 8.76
C ARG A 191 -12.96 13.31 8.48
N TYR A 192 -12.79 12.02 8.18
CA TYR A 192 -11.49 11.37 8.06
C TYR A 192 -11.38 10.58 6.77
N VAL A 193 -10.22 10.67 6.15
CA VAL A 193 -9.79 9.74 5.09
C VAL A 193 -8.45 9.17 5.50
N ILE A 194 -8.42 7.88 5.81
CA ILE A 194 -7.19 7.12 6.04
C ILE A 194 -6.77 6.51 4.70
N ILE A 195 -5.52 6.72 4.31
CA ILE A 195 -4.95 6.18 3.06
C ILE A 195 -3.83 5.24 3.45
N ASP A 196 -4.10 3.95 3.31
CA ASP A 196 -3.13 2.91 3.63
C ASP A 196 -2.17 2.67 2.47
N GLU A 197 -0.93 2.27 2.81
CA GLU A 197 0.16 2.06 1.86
C GLU A 197 0.29 3.21 0.85
N LEU A 198 0.31 4.45 1.36
CA LEU A 198 0.30 5.69 0.57
C LEU A 198 1.37 5.69 -0.53
N HIS A 199 2.54 5.12 -0.26
CA HIS A 199 3.64 5.02 -1.22
C HIS A 199 3.27 4.27 -2.51
N ALA A 200 2.34 3.32 -2.45
CA ALA A 200 1.87 2.58 -3.62
C ALA A 200 1.05 3.44 -4.61
N PHE A 201 0.65 4.63 -4.19
CA PHE A 201 -0.13 5.55 -5.02
C PHE A 201 0.70 6.64 -5.66
N VAL A 202 1.69 7.21 -4.95
CA VAL A 202 2.29 8.51 -5.27
C VAL A 202 2.79 8.64 -6.70
N GLU A 203 3.57 7.68 -7.20
CA GLU A 203 4.18 7.73 -8.53
C GLU A 203 3.25 7.22 -9.65
N SER A 204 2.08 6.75 -9.30
CA SER A 204 1.16 6.13 -10.25
C SER A 204 0.03 7.07 -10.68
N GLU A 205 -0.60 6.75 -11.82
CA GLU A 205 -1.84 7.40 -12.24
C GLU A 205 -2.98 7.20 -11.23
N ARG A 206 -2.94 6.09 -10.46
CA ARG A 206 -3.88 5.86 -9.35
C ARG A 206 -3.73 6.91 -8.24
N GLY A 207 -2.52 7.41 -8.00
CA GLY A 207 -2.29 8.52 -7.07
C GLY A 207 -2.87 9.84 -7.56
N VAL A 208 -2.75 10.13 -8.85
CA VAL A 208 -3.40 11.29 -9.47
C VAL A 208 -4.93 11.17 -9.35
N HIS A 209 -5.48 10.01 -9.67
CA HIS A 209 -6.91 9.72 -9.50
C HIS A 209 -7.35 9.89 -8.05
N LEU A 210 -6.59 9.33 -7.09
CA LEU A 210 -6.84 9.51 -5.66
C LEU A 210 -6.91 10.99 -5.26
N LYS A 211 -6.01 11.83 -5.75
CA LYS A 211 -6.01 13.29 -5.51
C LYS A 211 -7.31 13.95 -5.98
N ILE A 212 -7.83 13.54 -7.13
CA ILE A 212 -9.11 14.05 -7.66
C ILE A 212 -10.25 13.62 -6.76
N LEU A 213 -10.28 12.35 -6.34
CA LEU A 213 -11.30 11.83 -5.43
C LEU A 213 -11.29 12.57 -4.09
N LEU A 214 -10.11 12.79 -3.50
CA LEU A 214 -9.96 13.58 -2.28
C LEU A 214 -10.51 15.00 -2.44
N SER A 215 -10.24 15.65 -3.57
CA SER A 215 -10.77 17.00 -3.88
C SER A 215 -12.31 17.00 -4.04
N ARG A 216 -12.88 15.90 -4.55
CA ARG A 216 -14.35 15.74 -4.64
C ARG A 216 -14.97 15.50 -3.27
N LEU A 217 -14.34 14.71 -2.40
CA LEU A 217 -14.79 14.49 -1.03
C LEU A 217 -14.81 15.79 -0.23
N ASP A 218 -13.79 16.65 -0.36
CA ASP A 218 -13.76 17.97 0.28
C ASP A 218 -14.91 18.89 -0.14
N ARG A 219 -15.45 18.72 -1.37
CA ARG A 219 -16.61 19.49 -1.84
C ARG A 219 -17.95 18.92 -1.35
N ILE A 220 -18.00 17.64 -1.03
CA ILE A 220 -19.21 16.96 -0.54
C ILE A 220 -19.35 17.13 0.95
N ALA A 221 -18.25 17.00 1.69
CA ALA A 221 -18.23 17.05 3.14
C ALA A 221 -18.59 18.45 3.66
N LYS A 222 -19.38 18.51 4.74
CA LYS A 222 -19.75 19.79 5.40
C LYS A 222 -18.56 20.49 6.06
N ASN A 223 -17.58 19.71 6.50
CA ASN A 223 -16.39 20.20 7.19
C ASN A 223 -15.15 19.73 6.42
N PRO A 224 -14.02 20.43 6.53
CA PRO A 224 -12.78 19.99 5.94
C PRO A 224 -12.40 18.58 6.39
N VAL A 225 -12.14 17.69 5.43
CA VAL A 225 -11.81 16.29 5.69
C VAL A 225 -10.32 16.19 6.07
N GLN A 226 -10.02 15.57 7.20
CA GLN A 226 -8.64 15.30 7.63
C GLN A 226 -8.09 14.08 6.88
N ARG A 227 -6.91 14.22 6.30
CA ARG A 227 -6.22 13.15 5.56
C ARG A 227 -5.13 12.55 6.44
N ILE A 228 -5.14 11.23 6.57
CA ILE A 228 -4.19 10.45 7.36
C ILE A 228 -3.54 9.44 6.42
N GLY A 229 -2.28 9.69 6.04
CA GLY A 229 -1.50 8.78 5.22
C GLY A 229 -0.72 7.78 6.09
N LEU A 230 -0.78 6.49 5.73
CA LEU A 230 0.03 5.44 6.34
C LEU A 230 1.02 4.94 5.30
N SER A 231 2.30 4.87 5.65
CA SER A 231 3.32 4.43 4.71
C SER A 231 4.42 3.62 5.39
N ALA A 232 5.10 2.83 4.58
CA ALA A 232 6.41 2.30 4.92
C ALA A 232 7.47 3.42 4.81
N THR A 233 8.75 3.09 4.93
CA THR A 233 9.86 4.04 4.79
C THR A 233 9.84 4.74 3.43
N LEU A 234 10.07 6.04 3.43
CA LEU A 234 10.10 6.95 2.27
C LEU A 234 11.41 7.72 2.26
N GLY A 235 11.91 8.08 1.07
CA GLY A 235 13.08 8.94 0.92
C GLY A 235 12.76 10.40 1.20
N ASN A 236 11.63 10.91 0.72
CA ASN A 236 11.20 12.30 0.78
C ASN A 236 9.84 12.50 1.49
N PRO A 237 9.72 12.15 2.77
CA PRO A 237 8.43 12.11 3.48
C PRO A 237 7.73 13.47 3.60
N GLU A 238 8.47 14.58 3.71
CA GLU A 238 7.91 15.93 3.79
C GLU A 238 7.22 16.33 2.49
N GLU A 239 7.81 15.99 1.33
CA GLU A 239 7.22 16.24 0.03
C GLU A 239 5.93 15.43 -0.18
N ILE A 240 5.96 14.17 0.28
CA ILE A 240 4.78 13.30 0.23
C ILE A 240 3.67 13.80 1.15
N LEU A 241 4.01 14.33 2.31
CA LEU A 241 3.04 14.96 3.21
C LEU A 241 2.44 16.23 2.58
N CYS A 242 3.25 17.07 1.94
CA CYS A 242 2.76 18.22 1.16
C CYS A 242 1.85 17.76 0.02
N TRP A 243 2.23 16.72 -0.71
CA TRP A 243 1.40 16.11 -1.75
C TRP A 243 0.07 15.60 -1.18
N LEU A 244 0.07 14.93 -0.04
CA LEU A 244 -1.14 14.44 0.62
C LEU A 244 -2.08 15.58 1.00
N SER A 245 -1.55 16.64 1.60
CA SER A 245 -2.33 17.75 2.16
C SER A 245 -2.78 18.79 1.13
N ASP A 246 -2.16 18.90 -0.05
CA ASP A 246 -2.34 20.02 -0.99
C ASP A 246 -2.08 21.40 -0.35
N ASN A 247 -1.26 21.48 0.69
CA ASN A 247 -0.97 22.70 1.46
C ASN A 247 -2.23 23.40 2.04
N ARG A 248 -3.33 22.66 2.23
CA ARG A 248 -4.62 23.23 2.70
C ARG A 248 -4.72 23.35 4.21
N ARG A 249 -3.96 22.56 4.94
CA ARG A 249 -4.04 22.44 6.41
C ARG A 249 -2.64 22.39 7.02
N LYS A 250 -2.58 22.54 8.33
CA LYS A 250 -1.37 22.16 9.08
C LYS A 250 -1.08 20.70 8.84
N THR A 251 0.19 20.38 8.76
CA THR A 251 0.66 19.01 8.49
C THR A 251 1.55 18.54 9.62
N GLU A 252 1.51 17.26 9.92
CA GLU A 252 2.39 16.65 10.93
C GLU A 252 2.94 15.31 10.42
N LEU A 253 4.25 15.14 10.53
CA LEU A 253 4.94 13.92 10.19
C LEU A 253 5.22 13.11 11.46
N VAL A 254 4.71 11.89 11.51
CA VAL A 254 4.97 10.93 12.59
C VAL A 254 5.88 9.84 12.07
N THR A 255 7.10 9.81 12.55
CA THR A 255 8.09 8.79 12.16
C THR A 255 8.57 8.03 13.39
N VAL A 256 8.57 6.71 13.29
CA VAL A 256 9.10 5.83 14.35
C VAL A 256 10.15 4.92 13.74
N PRO A 257 11.35 4.87 14.33
CA PRO A 257 12.43 4.02 13.85
C PRO A 257 12.05 2.54 13.95
N ALA A 258 12.42 1.77 12.93
CA ALA A 258 12.31 0.33 13.01
C ALA A 258 13.20 -0.21 14.15
N PRO A 259 12.69 -1.15 14.98
CA PRO A 259 13.53 -1.81 15.97
C PRO A 259 14.67 -2.54 15.26
N ALA A 260 15.88 -2.43 15.82
CA ALA A 260 17.03 -3.16 15.33
C ALA A 260 16.80 -4.67 15.55
N LYS A 261 16.55 -5.42 14.49
CA LYS A 261 16.45 -6.88 14.51
C LYS A 261 17.67 -7.46 13.82
N GLU A 262 18.22 -8.51 14.40
CA GLU A 262 19.28 -9.28 13.76
C GLU A 262 18.72 -9.95 12.50
N LYS A 263 19.43 -9.83 11.38
CA LYS A 263 19.06 -10.41 10.10
C LYS A 263 20.20 -11.24 9.57
N GLN A 264 19.89 -12.42 9.09
CA GLN A 264 20.86 -13.32 8.50
C GLN A 264 20.62 -13.37 6.98
N PHE A 265 21.67 -13.07 6.22
CA PHE A 265 21.66 -13.13 4.76
C PHE A 265 22.51 -14.28 4.27
N VAL A 266 21.96 -15.02 3.30
CA VAL A 266 22.68 -16.07 2.56
C VAL A 266 22.60 -15.71 1.09
N PHE A 267 23.74 -15.72 0.40
CA PHE A 267 23.82 -15.48 -1.04
C PHE A 267 24.26 -16.76 -1.75
N ILE A 268 23.53 -17.13 -2.79
CA ILE A 268 23.85 -18.23 -3.66
C ILE A 268 23.95 -17.64 -5.07
N VAL A 269 25.10 -17.78 -5.69
CA VAL A 269 25.36 -17.31 -7.07
C VAL A 269 25.53 -18.54 -7.95
N GLU A 270 24.59 -18.73 -8.88
CA GLU A 270 24.56 -19.87 -9.79
C GLU A 270 24.10 -19.38 -11.17
N GLU A 271 24.93 -19.60 -12.20
CA GLU A 271 24.62 -19.18 -13.57
C GLU A 271 23.59 -20.09 -14.23
N GLU A 272 23.58 -21.38 -13.86
CA GLU A 272 22.70 -22.38 -14.43
C GLU A 272 21.34 -22.36 -13.69
N GLU A 273 20.27 -22.18 -14.44
CA GLU A 273 18.91 -22.14 -13.91
C GLU A 273 18.53 -23.40 -13.12
N GLU A 274 18.96 -24.56 -13.57
CA GLU A 274 18.67 -25.83 -12.88
C GLU A 274 19.30 -25.86 -11.49
N LYS A 275 20.52 -25.37 -11.35
CA LYS A 275 21.22 -25.25 -10.07
C LYS A 275 20.57 -24.19 -9.16
N GLN A 276 20.02 -23.10 -9.73
CA GLN A 276 19.24 -22.12 -8.99
C GLN A 276 17.97 -22.76 -8.39
N ILE A 277 17.26 -23.57 -9.19
CA ILE A 277 16.09 -24.33 -8.71
C ILE A 277 16.49 -25.37 -7.65
N ASP A 278 17.60 -26.07 -7.81
CA ASP A 278 18.12 -27.00 -6.80
C ASP A 278 18.42 -26.29 -5.48
N ALA A 279 19.02 -25.11 -5.55
CA ALA A 279 19.28 -24.29 -4.38
C ALA A 279 17.97 -23.83 -3.72
N LEU A 280 16.99 -23.39 -4.52
CA LEU A 280 15.68 -22.99 -4.02
C LEU A 280 15.01 -24.16 -3.29
N VAL A 281 14.93 -25.34 -3.90
CA VAL A 281 14.35 -26.55 -3.29
C VAL A 281 14.99 -26.85 -1.94
N ARG A 282 16.33 -26.79 -1.82
CA ARG A 282 17.05 -27.03 -0.56
C ARG A 282 16.71 -25.99 0.51
N ILE A 283 16.55 -24.71 0.12
CA ILE A 283 16.27 -23.64 1.07
C ILE A 283 14.85 -23.75 1.63
N VAL A 284 13.86 -24.00 0.78
CA VAL A 284 12.44 -23.95 1.16
C VAL A 284 11.90 -25.27 1.72
N SER A 285 12.63 -26.38 1.57
CA SER A 285 12.20 -27.69 2.02
C SER A 285 11.83 -27.70 3.50
N GLY A 286 10.55 -28.04 3.81
CA GLY A 286 10.03 -28.10 5.16
C GLY A 286 9.92 -26.77 5.90
N ARG A 287 9.99 -25.64 5.18
CA ARG A 287 9.93 -24.29 5.73
C ARG A 287 8.78 -23.50 5.15
N LYS A 288 8.12 -22.73 6.00
CA LYS A 288 7.14 -21.73 5.58
C LYS A 288 7.85 -20.58 4.88
N SER A 289 7.67 -20.49 3.56
CA SER A 289 8.56 -19.69 2.70
C SER A 289 7.82 -18.77 1.75
N LEU A 290 8.30 -17.53 1.60
CA LEU A 290 7.95 -16.66 0.47
C LEU A 290 9.14 -16.54 -0.47
N VAL A 291 8.89 -16.77 -1.75
CA VAL A 291 9.88 -16.64 -2.83
C VAL A 291 9.48 -15.46 -3.71
N PHE A 292 10.17 -14.34 -3.55
CA PHE A 292 9.94 -13.15 -4.37
C PHE A 292 10.69 -13.20 -5.66
N VAL A 293 10.00 -12.92 -6.76
CA VAL A 293 10.51 -12.80 -8.12
C VAL A 293 10.12 -11.46 -8.73
N ASN A 294 10.81 -11.01 -9.77
CA ASN A 294 10.59 -9.69 -10.36
C ASN A 294 9.56 -9.70 -11.50
N SER A 295 9.19 -10.86 -12.04
CA SER A 295 8.21 -10.97 -13.12
C SER A 295 7.24 -12.14 -12.95
N ARG A 296 6.05 -12.03 -13.58
CA ARG A 296 5.05 -13.11 -13.60
C ARG A 296 5.54 -14.34 -14.35
N SER A 297 6.24 -14.13 -15.49
CA SER A 297 6.81 -15.22 -16.28
C SER A 297 7.84 -16.01 -15.50
N GLU A 298 8.66 -15.35 -14.70
CA GLU A 298 9.61 -15.98 -13.81
C GLU A 298 8.91 -16.77 -12.70
N ALA A 299 7.84 -16.22 -12.10
CA ALA A 299 7.03 -16.92 -11.11
C ALA A 299 6.47 -18.23 -11.66
N GLU A 300 5.91 -18.20 -12.87
CA GLU A 300 5.35 -19.39 -13.53
C GLU A 300 6.44 -20.40 -13.93
N LYS A 301 7.60 -19.90 -14.38
CA LYS A 301 8.76 -20.75 -14.72
C LYS A 301 9.25 -21.52 -13.49
N ILE A 302 9.46 -20.84 -12.38
CA ILE A 302 9.90 -21.45 -11.12
C ILE A 302 8.82 -22.38 -10.57
N MET A 303 7.55 -22.00 -10.65
CA MET A 303 6.41 -22.85 -10.26
C MET A 303 6.44 -24.19 -11.03
N LYS A 304 6.63 -24.14 -12.35
CA LYS A 304 6.72 -25.33 -13.21
C LYS A 304 7.92 -26.20 -12.85
N ALA A 305 9.11 -25.60 -12.65
CA ALA A 305 10.34 -26.32 -12.34
C ALA A 305 10.36 -26.90 -10.92
N GLY A 306 9.66 -26.24 -9.96
CA GLY A 306 9.52 -26.68 -8.57
C GLY A 306 8.40 -27.70 -8.34
N ALA A 307 7.50 -27.88 -9.31
CA ALA A 307 6.38 -28.80 -9.21
C ALA A 307 6.87 -30.25 -8.96
N GLY A 308 6.29 -30.89 -7.94
CA GLY A 308 6.71 -32.24 -7.51
C GLY A 308 8.03 -32.30 -6.73
N ARG A 309 8.80 -31.21 -6.66
CA ARG A 309 10.08 -31.09 -5.94
C ARG A 309 9.93 -30.32 -4.62
N ILE A 310 9.02 -29.35 -4.58
CA ILE A 310 8.68 -28.56 -3.40
C ILE A 310 7.28 -28.97 -2.97
N ARG A 311 7.16 -29.38 -1.72
CA ARG A 311 5.86 -29.72 -1.13
C ARG A 311 5.04 -28.47 -0.91
N ASN A 312 3.72 -28.52 -1.17
CA ASN A 312 2.78 -27.42 -0.96
C ASN A 312 3.24 -26.11 -1.59
N LEU A 313 3.64 -26.20 -2.88
CA LEU A 313 4.07 -25.08 -3.68
C LEU A 313 2.87 -24.37 -4.30
N HIS A 314 2.80 -23.07 -4.08
CA HIS A 314 1.76 -22.19 -4.61
C HIS A 314 2.37 -21.02 -5.36
N ILE A 315 1.56 -20.35 -6.17
CA ILE A 315 1.94 -19.15 -6.92
C ILE A 315 0.95 -18.01 -6.63
N HIS A 316 1.46 -16.77 -6.56
CA HIS A 316 0.65 -15.60 -6.28
C HIS A 316 1.11 -14.39 -7.08
N HIS A 317 0.35 -13.99 -8.10
CA HIS A 317 0.56 -12.76 -8.86
C HIS A 317 -0.77 -12.18 -9.38
N SER A 318 -0.76 -10.93 -9.81
CA SER A 318 -1.97 -10.15 -10.15
C SER A 318 -2.79 -10.70 -11.32
N SER A 319 -2.21 -11.51 -12.22
CA SER A 319 -2.92 -12.11 -13.36
C SER A 319 -3.70 -13.37 -13.00
N LEU A 320 -3.49 -13.94 -11.82
CA LEU A 320 -4.23 -15.13 -11.39
C LEU A 320 -5.67 -14.77 -10.99
N PRO A 321 -6.64 -15.67 -11.24
CA PRO A 321 -7.98 -15.54 -10.71
C PRO A 321 -7.99 -15.39 -9.19
N THR A 322 -8.94 -14.60 -8.66
CA THR A 322 -9.05 -14.34 -7.21
C THR A 322 -9.19 -15.64 -6.40
N ALA A 323 -9.90 -16.64 -6.91
CA ALA A 323 -10.04 -17.93 -6.25
C ALA A 323 -8.69 -18.65 -6.05
N GLN A 324 -7.82 -18.66 -7.06
CA GLN A 324 -6.50 -19.28 -6.95
C GLN A 324 -5.58 -18.54 -5.99
N ARG A 325 -5.64 -17.20 -5.97
CA ARG A 325 -4.87 -16.40 -5.02
C ARG A 325 -5.30 -16.69 -3.58
N LYS A 326 -6.63 -16.75 -3.35
CA LYS A 326 -7.18 -17.09 -2.04
C LYS A 326 -6.79 -18.51 -1.61
N THR A 327 -6.81 -19.49 -2.51
CA THR A 327 -6.34 -20.85 -2.21
C THR A 327 -4.88 -20.87 -1.75
N ALA A 328 -4.01 -20.06 -2.38
CA ALA A 328 -2.61 -19.94 -1.97
C ALA A 328 -2.48 -19.29 -0.59
N GLU A 329 -3.26 -18.24 -0.31
CA GLU A 329 -3.30 -17.56 0.99
C GLU A 329 -3.81 -18.51 2.10
N ASP A 330 -4.93 -19.20 1.86
CA ASP A 330 -5.54 -20.15 2.81
C ASP A 330 -4.60 -21.33 3.11
N ALA A 331 -3.97 -21.91 2.08
CA ALA A 331 -2.98 -22.98 2.25
C ALA A 331 -1.77 -22.49 3.07
N PHE A 332 -1.37 -21.26 2.88
CA PHE A 332 -0.27 -20.65 3.63
C PHE A 332 -0.62 -20.42 5.10
N HIS A 333 -1.88 -20.13 5.44
CA HIS A 333 -2.33 -20.01 6.83
C HIS A 333 -2.38 -21.35 7.54
N SER A 334 -2.79 -22.40 6.85
CA SER A 334 -3.06 -23.72 7.43
C SER A 334 -1.85 -24.66 7.49
N ASP A 335 -0.79 -24.43 6.71
CA ASP A 335 0.35 -25.32 6.56
C ASP A 335 1.67 -24.66 6.97
N GLU A 336 2.39 -25.32 7.90
CA GLU A 336 3.70 -24.85 8.39
C GLU A 336 4.81 -24.96 7.34
N GLY A 337 4.65 -25.82 6.31
CA GLY A 337 5.64 -26.08 5.27
C GLY A 337 5.29 -25.50 3.90
N ALA A 338 4.28 -24.62 3.80
CA ALA A 338 3.86 -24.05 2.52
C ALA A 338 4.89 -23.07 1.93
N CYS A 339 5.07 -23.14 0.61
CA CYS A 339 5.91 -22.23 -0.16
C CYS A 339 5.08 -21.46 -1.19
N ILE A 340 5.14 -20.13 -1.18
CA ILE A 340 4.51 -19.28 -2.20
C ILE A 340 5.57 -18.57 -3.02
N ILE A 341 5.53 -18.77 -4.34
CA ILE A 341 6.27 -17.95 -5.31
C ILE A 341 5.39 -16.73 -5.62
N CYS A 342 5.90 -15.53 -5.44
CA CYS A 342 5.12 -14.31 -5.61
C CYS A 342 5.91 -13.18 -6.26
N THR A 343 5.17 -12.29 -6.91
CA THR A 343 5.66 -10.97 -7.32
C THR A 343 5.39 -9.94 -6.22
N SER A 344 5.40 -8.66 -6.53
CA SER A 344 5.10 -7.57 -5.58
C SER A 344 3.73 -7.65 -4.89
N THR A 345 2.84 -8.55 -5.30
CA THR A 345 1.49 -8.69 -4.71
C THR A 345 1.49 -9.05 -3.22
N LEU A 346 2.54 -9.71 -2.72
CA LEU A 346 2.71 -10.03 -1.30
C LEU A 346 3.76 -9.15 -0.59
N GLU A 347 4.23 -8.08 -1.23
CA GLU A 347 5.03 -7.04 -0.58
C GLU A 347 4.18 -6.18 0.36
N LEU A 348 2.93 -5.89 -0.04
CA LEU A 348 2.00 -5.07 0.71
C LEU A 348 1.26 -5.89 1.80
N GLY A 349 0.87 -5.23 2.83
CA GLY A 349 0.29 -5.54 4.14
C GLY A 349 -0.56 -6.80 4.39
N ILE A 350 -0.73 -7.74 3.48
CA ILE A 350 -1.49 -8.98 3.74
C ILE A 350 -0.84 -9.74 4.89
N ASP A 351 -1.63 -10.15 5.89
CA ASP A 351 -1.13 -10.95 7.00
C ASP A 351 -1.01 -12.43 6.59
N ILE A 352 0.20 -12.83 6.29
CA ILE A 352 0.55 -14.21 5.91
C ILE A 352 1.18 -15.01 7.08
N GLY A 353 1.11 -14.45 8.31
CA GLY A 353 1.66 -15.08 9.50
C GLY A 353 3.20 -15.06 9.56
N ASP A 354 3.77 -15.93 10.39
CA ASP A 354 5.20 -16.02 10.58
C ASP A 354 5.87 -16.84 9.48
N LEU A 355 6.99 -16.34 8.96
CA LEU A 355 7.81 -17.01 7.95
C LEU A 355 9.10 -17.53 8.55
N ASP A 356 9.53 -18.70 8.09
CA ASP A 356 10.85 -19.24 8.40
C ASP A 356 11.93 -18.64 7.50
N VAL A 357 11.59 -18.40 6.21
CA VAL A 357 12.53 -17.83 5.25
C VAL A 357 11.82 -16.96 4.21
N VAL A 358 12.48 -15.86 3.84
CA VAL A 358 12.18 -15.11 2.63
C VAL A 358 13.27 -15.38 1.62
N VAL A 359 12.91 -15.84 0.43
CA VAL A 359 13.84 -16.03 -0.68
C VAL A 359 13.64 -14.91 -1.68
N GLN A 360 14.74 -14.30 -2.08
CA GLN A 360 14.78 -13.30 -3.14
C GLN A 360 15.48 -13.91 -4.36
N VAL A 361 14.77 -14.11 -5.46
CA VAL A 361 15.35 -14.49 -6.74
C VAL A 361 15.63 -13.21 -7.52
N HIS A 362 16.87 -13.01 -7.91
CA HIS A 362 17.42 -11.77 -8.45
C HIS A 362 17.30 -10.56 -7.51
N PRO A 363 18.05 -9.47 -7.72
CA PRO A 363 17.93 -8.25 -6.91
C PRO A 363 16.54 -7.62 -7.05
N PRO A 364 15.96 -7.08 -5.97
CA PRO A 364 14.73 -6.30 -6.08
C PRO A 364 14.98 -4.98 -6.81
N ASN A 365 13.94 -4.43 -7.41
CA ASN A 365 14.05 -3.20 -8.22
C ASN A 365 14.27 -1.93 -7.39
N SER A 366 14.05 -1.99 -6.06
CA SER A 366 14.19 -0.85 -5.17
C SER A 366 14.53 -1.27 -3.73
N VAL A 367 15.11 -0.35 -2.98
CA VAL A 367 15.37 -0.51 -1.53
C VAL A 367 14.05 -0.59 -0.77
N SER A 368 13.05 0.20 -1.17
CA SER A 368 11.72 0.17 -0.59
C SER A 368 11.08 -1.22 -0.71
N SER A 369 11.10 -1.82 -1.90
CA SER A 369 10.62 -3.18 -2.15
C SER A 369 11.36 -4.21 -1.29
N PHE A 370 12.69 -4.12 -1.22
CA PHE A 370 13.49 -4.96 -0.34
C PHE A 370 13.07 -4.87 1.12
N LEU A 371 12.91 -3.66 1.66
CA LEU A 371 12.47 -3.44 3.05
C LEU A 371 11.09 -4.02 3.34
N GLN A 372 10.16 -3.92 2.39
CA GLN A 372 8.81 -4.49 2.51
C GLN A 372 8.84 -6.02 2.51
N ARG A 373 9.61 -6.66 1.59
CA ARG A 373 9.85 -8.11 1.55
C ARG A 373 10.47 -8.60 2.84
N MET A 374 11.50 -7.90 3.32
CA MET A 374 12.18 -8.18 4.59
C MET A 374 11.26 -8.07 5.80
N GLY A 375 10.31 -7.16 5.77
CA GLY A 375 9.31 -6.97 6.83
C GLY A 375 8.35 -8.14 7.01
N ARG A 376 8.37 -9.13 6.09
CA ARG A 376 7.57 -10.36 6.16
C ARG A 376 8.17 -11.42 7.08
N SER A 377 9.48 -11.40 7.34
CA SER A 377 10.16 -12.37 8.20
C SER A 377 10.46 -11.82 9.60
N GLY A 378 10.63 -12.72 10.59
CA GLY A 378 11.09 -12.38 11.94
C GLY A 378 10.06 -11.66 12.82
N ARG A 379 8.76 -11.91 12.66
CA ARG A 379 7.70 -11.21 13.43
C ARG A 379 7.68 -11.54 14.92
N ARG A 380 7.90 -12.80 15.34
CA ARG A 380 7.80 -13.27 16.74
C ARG A 380 9.14 -13.42 17.48
N GLY A 381 10.08 -12.49 17.26
CA GLY A 381 11.36 -12.50 18.00
C GLY A 381 12.40 -13.46 17.44
N LYS A 382 12.12 -14.21 16.38
CA LYS A 382 13.09 -15.00 15.63
C LYS A 382 13.94 -14.09 14.74
N SER A 383 15.21 -14.45 14.50
CA SER A 383 16.05 -13.78 13.51
C SER A 383 15.43 -13.90 12.12
N ALA A 384 15.39 -12.81 11.37
CA ALA A 384 14.92 -12.84 10.00
C ALA A 384 15.96 -13.55 9.12
N PHE A 385 15.58 -14.69 8.52
CA PHE A 385 16.42 -15.41 7.57
C PHE A 385 16.01 -15.06 6.13
N VAL A 386 16.96 -14.56 5.35
CA VAL A 386 16.77 -14.16 3.96
C VAL A 386 17.81 -14.79 3.07
N ALA A 387 17.35 -15.53 2.09
CA ALA A 387 18.23 -16.13 1.08
C ALA A 387 18.09 -15.38 -0.25
N TRP A 388 19.20 -15.23 -0.94
CA TRP A 388 19.28 -14.63 -2.28
C TRP A 388 19.77 -15.69 -3.26
N ILE A 389 19.06 -15.85 -4.38
CA ILE A 389 19.46 -16.69 -5.51
C ILE A 389 19.73 -15.74 -6.67
N LEU A 390 20.96 -15.70 -7.12
CA LEU A 390 21.50 -14.72 -8.05
C LEU A 390 22.14 -15.42 -9.22
N ALA A 391 21.99 -14.86 -10.42
CA ALA A 391 22.49 -15.47 -11.65
C ALA A 391 23.98 -15.20 -11.89
N ASN A 392 24.52 -14.09 -11.35
CA ASN A 392 25.88 -13.68 -11.65
C ASN A 392 26.46 -12.74 -10.58
N PRO A 393 27.80 -12.48 -10.61
CA PRO A 393 28.43 -11.58 -9.65
C PRO A 393 27.94 -10.13 -9.68
N CYS A 394 27.44 -9.62 -10.81
CA CYS A 394 26.87 -8.27 -10.88
C CYS A 394 25.60 -8.16 -10.04
N GLU A 395 24.75 -9.17 -10.07
CA GLU A 395 23.58 -9.23 -9.20
C GLU A 395 23.92 -9.30 -7.71
N LEU A 396 25.02 -9.98 -7.36
CA LEU A 396 25.52 -9.97 -5.99
C LEU A 396 25.93 -8.57 -5.56
N LEU A 397 26.63 -7.82 -6.39
CA LEU A 397 27.00 -6.44 -6.11
C LEU A 397 25.77 -5.55 -5.96
N CYS A 398 24.77 -5.67 -6.85
CA CYS A 398 23.50 -4.97 -6.75
C CYS A 398 22.78 -5.30 -5.44
N SER A 399 22.72 -6.57 -5.05
CA SER A 399 22.10 -7.01 -3.80
C SER A 399 22.79 -6.44 -2.56
N CYS A 400 24.13 -6.44 -2.56
CA CYS A 400 24.92 -5.82 -1.49
C CYS A 400 24.67 -4.30 -1.40
N ALA A 401 24.57 -3.61 -2.56
CA ALA A 401 24.27 -2.18 -2.59
C ALA A 401 22.87 -1.88 -2.02
N VAL A 402 21.85 -2.66 -2.39
CA VAL A 402 20.49 -2.53 -1.83
C VAL A 402 20.50 -2.71 -0.31
N ILE A 403 21.23 -3.69 0.20
CA ILE A 403 21.33 -3.92 1.65
C ILE A 403 22.07 -2.76 2.32
N GLU A 404 23.13 -2.25 1.72
CA GLU A 404 23.88 -1.10 2.26
C GLU A 404 23.01 0.16 2.34
N CYS A 405 22.27 0.48 1.28
CA CYS A 405 21.31 1.58 1.26
C CYS A 405 20.24 1.39 2.34
N ALA A 406 19.70 0.17 2.49
CA ALA A 406 18.71 -0.14 3.52
C ALA A 406 19.28 0.06 4.95
N ILE A 407 20.55 -0.30 5.21
CA ILE A 407 21.23 -0.08 6.48
C ILE A 407 21.44 1.41 6.76
N LYS A 408 21.80 2.17 5.72
CA LYS A 408 21.94 3.63 5.79
C LYS A 408 20.62 4.37 5.86
N LYS A 409 19.50 3.68 5.64
CA LYS A 409 18.14 4.24 5.50
C LYS A 409 17.98 5.17 4.27
N GLU A 410 18.79 4.94 3.26
CA GLU A 410 18.71 5.58 1.96
C GLU A 410 17.68 4.81 1.13
N VAL A 411 16.50 5.39 0.98
CA VAL A 411 15.37 4.84 0.21
C VAL A 411 15.05 5.80 -0.91
N GLU A 412 14.50 5.30 -2.00
CA GLU A 412 14.16 6.10 -3.16
C GLU A 412 13.14 7.18 -2.82
N ASP A 413 13.33 8.37 -3.39
CA ASP A 413 12.34 9.43 -3.40
C ASP A 413 11.19 9.09 -4.33
N LEU A 414 9.98 9.47 -3.96
CA LEU A 414 8.78 9.25 -4.77
C LEU A 414 8.30 10.57 -5.35
N TYR A 415 8.03 10.58 -6.65
CA TYR A 415 7.57 11.77 -7.36
C TYR A 415 6.27 11.52 -8.11
N PRO A 416 5.23 12.34 -7.88
CA PRO A 416 3.98 12.21 -8.62
C PRO A 416 4.15 12.55 -10.10
N PRO A 417 3.35 11.96 -11.00
CA PRO A 417 3.37 12.27 -12.42
C PRO A 417 3.16 13.76 -12.70
N LYS A 418 4.08 14.39 -13.46
CA LYS A 418 4.06 15.84 -13.74
C LYS A 418 2.96 16.25 -14.73
N LYS A 419 2.62 15.38 -15.68
CA LYS A 419 1.66 15.67 -16.76
C LYS A 419 0.68 14.48 -16.90
N PRO A 420 -0.31 14.35 -16.02
CA PRO A 420 -1.18 13.18 -15.97
C PRO A 420 -2.31 13.25 -17.02
N TYR A 421 -1.96 13.29 -18.29
CA TYR A 421 -2.91 13.42 -19.40
C TYR A 421 -3.89 12.24 -19.49
N ASN A 422 -3.43 11.03 -19.21
CA ASN A 422 -4.31 9.85 -19.23
C ASN A 422 -5.45 9.97 -18.23
N VAL A 423 -5.12 10.41 -16.99
CA VAL A 423 -6.13 10.62 -15.96
C VAL A 423 -7.03 11.80 -16.30
N LEU A 424 -6.49 12.86 -16.91
CA LEU A 424 -7.30 13.98 -17.39
C LEU A 424 -8.34 13.53 -18.41
N ILE A 425 -7.92 12.77 -19.44
CA ILE A 425 -8.79 12.22 -20.47
C ILE A 425 -9.83 11.29 -19.84
N GLN A 426 -9.41 10.42 -18.92
CA GLN A 426 -10.34 9.58 -18.18
C GLN A 426 -11.41 10.40 -17.45
N GLN A 427 -11.03 11.46 -16.73
CA GLN A 427 -12.00 12.31 -16.00
C GLN A 427 -12.95 13.07 -16.93
N ILE A 428 -12.49 13.43 -18.13
CA ILE A 428 -13.35 14.00 -19.18
C ILE A 428 -14.44 12.99 -19.53
N PHE A 429 -14.07 11.77 -19.89
CA PHE A 429 -15.04 10.75 -20.30
C PHE A 429 -15.94 10.29 -19.15
N LEU A 430 -15.41 10.09 -17.94
CA LEU A 430 -16.22 9.77 -16.77
C LEU A 430 -17.32 10.82 -16.53
N THR A 431 -16.95 12.10 -16.65
CA THR A 431 -17.92 13.19 -16.48
C THR A 431 -18.97 13.19 -17.59
N LEU A 432 -18.56 13.01 -18.85
CA LEU A 432 -19.45 13.03 -19.99
C LEU A 432 -20.40 11.82 -20.05
N PHE A 433 -19.90 10.62 -19.76
CA PHE A 433 -20.76 9.42 -19.71
C PHE A 433 -21.77 9.47 -18.57
N HIS A 434 -21.44 10.16 -17.47
CA HIS A 434 -22.39 10.34 -16.37
C HIS A 434 -23.42 11.45 -16.68
N ALA A 435 -22.99 12.58 -17.22
CA ALA A 435 -23.84 13.74 -17.46
C ALA A 435 -24.49 13.75 -18.86
N THR A 436 -24.12 12.82 -19.75
CA THR A 436 -24.49 12.72 -21.18
C THR A 436 -23.96 13.90 -21.99
N ARG A 437 -24.08 15.12 -21.48
CA ARG A 437 -23.54 16.36 -22.09
C ARG A 437 -23.20 17.39 -21.02
N THR A 438 -22.19 18.22 -21.28
CA THR A 438 -21.81 19.30 -20.37
C THR A 438 -21.18 20.46 -21.14
N SER A 439 -21.27 21.69 -20.63
CA SER A 439 -20.61 22.83 -21.25
C SER A 439 -19.08 22.67 -21.17
N ARG A 440 -18.39 22.91 -22.31
CA ARG A 440 -16.94 22.91 -22.41
C ARG A 440 -16.31 23.81 -21.34
N LYS A 441 -16.82 25.03 -21.19
CA LYS A 441 -16.33 26.00 -20.16
C LYS A 441 -16.52 25.49 -18.74
N LYS A 442 -17.68 24.86 -18.45
CA LYS A 442 -17.96 24.28 -17.12
C LYS A 442 -17.01 23.14 -16.80
N LEU A 443 -16.82 22.22 -17.75
CA LEU A 443 -15.93 21.07 -17.57
C LEU A 443 -14.47 21.51 -17.43
N ALA A 444 -13.99 22.42 -18.27
CA ALA A 444 -12.65 22.99 -18.20
C ALA A 444 -12.40 23.61 -16.80
N ARG A 445 -13.34 24.46 -16.33
CA ARG A 445 -13.23 25.08 -15.01
C ARG A 445 -13.17 24.02 -13.90
N GLN A 446 -14.01 22.98 -13.98
CA GLN A 446 -14.02 21.89 -12.99
C GLN A 446 -12.68 21.16 -12.97
N LEU A 447 -12.15 20.74 -14.12
CA LEU A 447 -10.91 19.99 -14.24
C LEU A 447 -9.71 20.81 -13.72
N LEU A 448 -9.59 22.07 -14.12
CA LEU A 448 -8.49 22.94 -13.72
C LEU A 448 -8.53 23.36 -12.24
N THR A 449 -9.61 23.09 -11.53
CA THR A 449 -9.65 23.29 -10.05
C THR A 449 -9.09 22.12 -9.27
N TYR A 450 -8.80 20.99 -9.91
CA TYR A 450 -8.16 19.87 -9.20
C TYR A 450 -6.65 20.12 -9.05
N PRO A 451 -6.09 20.07 -7.84
CA PRO A 451 -4.63 20.22 -7.62
C PRO A 451 -3.80 19.24 -8.45
N ALA A 452 -4.35 18.05 -8.75
CA ALA A 452 -3.72 17.06 -9.60
C ALA A 452 -3.43 17.53 -11.03
N PHE A 453 -4.14 18.54 -11.52
CA PHE A 453 -4.00 19.13 -12.86
C PHE A 453 -3.39 20.53 -12.86
N SER A 454 -2.79 20.95 -11.76
CA SER A 454 -2.19 22.28 -11.63
C SER A 454 -1.09 22.59 -12.67
N SER A 455 -0.45 21.55 -13.22
CA SER A 455 0.56 21.66 -14.28
C SER A 455 -0.03 21.78 -15.70
N ILE A 456 -1.36 21.65 -15.86
CA ILE A 456 -2.05 21.68 -17.15
C ILE A 456 -2.60 23.09 -17.38
N SER A 457 -2.07 23.77 -18.38
CA SER A 457 -2.58 25.11 -18.75
C SER A 457 -3.90 25.00 -19.52
N PRO A 458 -4.72 26.08 -19.51
CA PRO A 458 -5.91 26.14 -20.36
C PRO A 458 -5.62 25.90 -21.85
N ALA A 459 -4.49 26.40 -22.36
CA ALA A 459 -4.09 26.21 -23.75
C ALA A 459 -3.87 24.73 -24.10
N VAL A 460 -3.15 23.99 -23.23
CA VAL A 460 -2.97 22.53 -23.40
C VAL A 460 -4.30 21.80 -23.36
N LEU A 461 -5.22 22.20 -22.47
CA LEU A 461 -6.57 21.62 -22.42
C LEU A 461 -7.35 21.89 -23.71
N ASP A 462 -7.19 23.06 -24.30
CA ASP A 462 -7.83 23.42 -25.59
C ASP A 462 -7.26 22.59 -26.76
N GLU A 463 -5.96 22.31 -26.77
CA GLU A 463 -5.33 21.39 -27.71
C GLU A 463 -5.90 19.98 -27.58
N ILE A 464 -6.05 19.48 -26.33
CA ILE A 464 -6.64 18.16 -26.06
C ILE A 464 -8.10 18.10 -26.56
N TRP A 465 -8.91 19.13 -26.31
CA TRP A 465 -10.27 19.19 -26.85
C TRP A 465 -10.27 19.10 -28.36
N SER A 466 -9.45 19.90 -29.02
CA SER A 466 -9.38 19.95 -30.48
C SER A 466 -9.00 18.59 -31.07
N HIS A 467 -8.01 17.93 -30.46
CA HIS A 467 -7.58 16.58 -30.88
C HIS A 467 -8.67 15.54 -30.67
N LEU A 468 -9.31 15.51 -29.52
CA LEU A 468 -10.37 14.52 -29.21
C LEU A 468 -11.61 14.73 -30.11
N ILE A 469 -11.94 15.97 -30.49
CA ILE A 469 -13.03 16.27 -31.43
C ILE A 469 -12.62 15.80 -32.84
N ALA A 470 -11.44 16.15 -33.32
CA ALA A 470 -10.96 15.75 -34.64
C ALA A 470 -10.86 14.23 -34.80
N ALA A 471 -10.51 13.52 -33.73
CA ALA A 471 -10.42 12.07 -33.71
C ALA A 471 -11.78 11.37 -33.45
N GLY A 472 -12.89 12.09 -33.35
CA GLY A 472 -14.24 11.54 -33.18
C GLY A 472 -14.55 11.00 -31.79
N TYR A 473 -13.67 11.22 -30.81
CA TYR A 473 -13.91 10.83 -29.40
C TYR A 473 -14.87 11.79 -28.69
N LEU A 474 -14.88 13.04 -29.08
CA LEU A 474 -15.83 14.05 -28.60
C LEU A 474 -16.62 14.63 -29.77
N SER A 475 -17.87 14.98 -29.51
CA SER A 475 -18.68 15.80 -30.40
C SER A 475 -19.06 17.09 -29.70
N LEU A 476 -19.24 18.15 -30.51
CA LEU A 476 -19.58 19.49 -30.04
C LEU A 476 -20.90 19.93 -30.68
N ASP A 477 -21.87 20.27 -29.84
CA ASP A 477 -23.11 20.92 -30.23
C ASP A 477 -23.19 22.30 -29.58
N GLY A 478 -22.88 23.34 -30.35
CA GLY A 478 -22.65 24.69 -29.83
C GLY A 478 -21.52 24.71 -28.80
N GLU A 479 -21.81 25.03 -27.54
CA GLU A 479 -20.84 24.98 -26.42
C GLU A 479 -20.87 23.67 -25.63
N MET A 480 -21.74 22.73 -26.03
CA MET A 480 -21.92 21.49 -25.28
C MET A 480 -21.06 20.36 -25.85
N LEU A 481 -20.25 19.76 -24.98
CA LEU A 481 -19.48 18.55 -25.26
C LEU A 481 -20.32 17.31 -24.95
N MET A 482 -20.20 16.31 -25.82
CA MET A 482 -20.81 14.99 -25.70
C MET A 482 -19.78 13.92 -26.07
N PRO A 483 -19.94 12.66 -25.60
CA PRO A 483 -19.17 11.56 -26.14
C PRO A 483 -19.38 11.44 -27.65
N GLY A 484 -18.29 11.29 -28.41
CA GLY A 484 -18.34 11.02 -29.83
C GLY A 484 -18.48 9.52 -30.12
N THR A 485 -18.71 9.17 -31.39
CA THR A 485 -18.91 7.77 -31.84
C THR A 485 -17.73 6.87 -31.49
N GLU A 486 -16.49 7.36 -31.59
CA GLU A 486 -15.30 6.60 -31.21
C GLU A 486 -15.23 6.37 -29.70
N ALA A 487 -15.61 7.34 -28.88
CA ALA A 487 -15.65 7.15 -27.43
C ALA A 487 -16.72 6.11 -27.02
N GLU A 488 -17.88 6.13 -27.67
CA GLU A 488 -18.90 5.13 -27.40
C GLU A 488 -18.48 3.73 -27.86
N ARG A 489 -17.75 3.62 -28.96
CA ARG A 489 -17.19 2.36 -29.46
C ARG A 489 -16.14 1.78 -28.49
N VAL A 490 -15.21 2.62 -27.99
CA VAL A 490 -14.07 2.19 -27.17
C VAL A 490 -14.45 2.06 -25.70
N PHE A 491 -15.20 3.03 -25.16
CA PHE A 491 -15.50 3.15 -23.73
C PHE A 491 -16.99 3.01 -23.38
N GLY A 492 -17.85 2.70 -24.36
CA GLY A 492 -19.30 2.61 -24.16
C GLY A 492 -19.72 1.60 -23.09
N ARG A 493 -21.04 1.53 -22.81
CA ARG A 493 -21.61 0.76 -21.68
C ARG A 493 -21.16 -0.70 -21.58
N SER A 494 -20.84 -1.34 -22.70
CA SER A 494 -20.29 -2.70 -22.75
C SER A 494 -18.83 -2.80 -22.34
N ASN A 495 -18.06 -1.71 -22.43
CA ASN A 495 -16.62 -1.66 -22.20
C ASN A 495 -16.20 -0.61 -21.17
N TRP A 496 -17.11 -0.24 -20.27
CA TRP A 496 -16.88 0.73 -19.19
C TRP A 496 -15.61 0.45 -18.36
N LYS A 497 -15.24 -0.84 -18.23
CA LYS A 497 -14.01 -1.25 -17.56
C LYS A 497 -12.76 -0.71 -18.23
N ALA A 498 -12.78 -0.44 -19.54
CA ALA A 498 -11.62 0.11 -20.25
C ALA A 498 -11.22 1.50 -19.73
N LEU A 499 -12.16 2.33 -19.28
CA LEU A 499 -11.85 3.63 -18.65
C LEU A 499 -11.07 3.49 -17.33
N TYR A 500 -11.25 2.37 -16.62
CA TYR A 500 -10.52 2.09 -15.38
C TYR A 500 -9.20 1.36 -15.64
N SER A 501 -9.07 0.62 -16.75
CA SER A 501 -7.83 -0.06 -17.12
C SER A 501 -6.75 0.89 -17.64
N VAL A 502 -7.09 2.14 -17.97
CA VAL A 502 -6.12 3.18 -18.32
C VAL A 502 -5.26 3.58 -17.11
N ILE A 503 -5.69 3.24 -15.90
CA ILE A 503 -5.02 3.60 -14.63
C ILE A 503 -4.40 2.39 -13.92
N SER A 504 -4.70 1.17 -14.38
CA SER A 504 -4.24 -0.07 -13.70
C SER A 504 -2.92 -0.58 -14.27
#